data_70ab822532876b5bc865cb6a692f4ea2
#
_entry.id   70ab822532876b5bc865cb6a692f4ea2
#
_cell.length_a   1.000
_cell.length_b   1.000
_cell.length_c   1.000
_cell.angle_alpha   90.00
_cell.angle_beta   90.00
_cell.angle_gamma   90.00
#
_symmetry.space_group_name_H-M   'P 1'
#
loop_
_entity.id
_entity.type
_entity.pdbx_description
1 polymer ?
#
loop_
_entity_poly.entity_id
_entity_poly.type
_entity_poly.pdbx_seq_one_letter_code
_entity_poly.pdbx_strand_id
1 'polypeptide(L)'
;MAQQPCLTASKFGPTDQIGALNNVTPAKTLAATKLITRGKAYGLGIETNKDTPAFPPRTFSLLILQPGQAAGTSLGKTKTTYNDDIIVGWVGIGSQLDGFGHIGVDNLYFNCNKAADFAMADGLKKLGIENVPPIATRGVLLDMAGYLNTDIVKEGTAFNRPEIEGAMKRQGIQSIEKGDVVLFYTGWTKLIGKDNKRYNSGEPGLGVEGAKYLASREVAMIGADTWGLEVIPFEPNAGVFEVHQILLPLNGIYILENMATEAMVKDQAWEFLFTLGPARITGAVQAIINPIAIK
;
A
#
# COMPACT_ATOMS: atom_id res chain seq x y z
N MET A 1 22.29 24.62 -21.85
CA MET A 1 21.83 24.25 -20.50
C MET A 1 22.01 22.75 -20.39
N ALA A 2 22.71 22.22 -19.40
CA ALA A 2 22.80 20.79 -19.19
C ALA A 2 21.38 20.27 -18.86
N GLN A 3 20.96 19.23 -19.57
CA GLN A 3 19.66 18.60 -19.32
C GLN A 3 19.63 18.14 -17.86
N GLN A 4 18.62 18.53 -17.10
CA GLN A 4 18.50 18.10 -15.70
C GLN A 4 18.42 16.57 -15.67
N PRO A 5 19.15 15.88 -14.76
CA PRO A 5 19.04 14.44 -14.63
C PRO A 5 17.59 14.07 -14.30
N CYS A 6 17.03 13.12 -15.04
CA CYS A 6 15.68 12.61 -14.89
C CYS A 6 15.73 11.11 -14.92
N LEU A 7 15.12 10.47 -13.91
CA LEU A 7 15.08 9.02 -13.82
C LEU A 7 14.13 8.45 -14.87
N THR A 8 12.88 8.92 -14.84
CA THR A 8 11.83 8.56 -15.79
C THR A 8 10.81 9.69 -15.86
N ALA A 9 10.50 10.16 -17.06
CA ALA A 9 9.42 11.11 -17.28
C ALA A 9 8.08 10.37 -17.33
N SER A 10 7.06 10.93 -16.70
CA SER A 10 5.72 10.37 -16.78
C SER A 10 5.15 10.47 -18.20
N LYS A 11 4.57 9.39 -18.69
CA LYS A 11 3.83 9.36 -19.95
C LYS A 11 2.56 10.21 -19.93
N PHE A 12 2.10 10.64 -18.75
CA PHE A 12 0.94 11.50 -18.55
C PHE A 12 1.31 12.99 -18.49
N GLY A 13 2.58 13.32 -18.70
CA GLY A 13 3.08 14.68 -18.84
C GLY A 13 3.89 15.19 -17.64
N PRO A 14 4.51 16.37 -17.79
CA PRO A 14 5.48 16.88 -16.82
C PRO A 14 4.89 17.35 -15.50
N THR A 15 3.58 17.58 -15.45
CA THR A 15 2.84 17.98 -14.24
C THR A 15 2.19 16.81 -13.51
N ASP A 16 2.36 15.58 -14.02
CA ASP A 16 1.77 14.39 -13.43
C ASP A 16 2.38 14.11 -12.04
N GLN A 17 1.50 13.88 -11.05
CA GLN A 17 1.84 13.56 -9.68
C GLN A 17 1.16 12.28 -9.18
N ILE A 18 0.36 11.62 -10.03
CA ILE A 18 -0.47 10.46 -9.63
C ILE A 18 -0.15 9.19 -10.42
N GLY A 19 0.77 9.25 -11.38
CA GLY A 19 1.34 8.09 -12.07
C GLY A 19 0.29 7.15 -12.66
N ALA A 20 0.40 5.87 -12.34
CA ALA A 20 -0.46 4.82 -12.87
C ALA A 20 -1.94 4.95 -12.45
N LEU A 21 -2.29 5.77 -11.46
CA LEU A 21 -3.69 6.09 -11.15
C LEU A 21 -4.41 6.79 -12.29
N ASN A 22 -3.71 7.45 -13.21
CA ASN A 22 -4.29 7.95 -14.46
C ASN A 22 -4.94 6.84 -15.31
N ASN A 23 -4.62 5.57 -15.06
CA ASN A 23 -5.23 4.43 -15.73
C ASN A 23 -6.58 4.03 -15.13
N VAL A 24 -6.95 4.57 -13.96
CA VAL A 24 -8.24 4.34 -13.31
C VAL A 24 -9.25 5.28 -13.91
N THR A 25 -9.91 4.83 -14.97
CA THR A 25 -10.90 5.63 -15.71
C THR A 25 -12.32 5.39 -15.21
N PRO A 26 -13.27 6.32 -15.44
CA PRO A 26 -14.69 6.10 -15.12
C PRO A 26 -15.27 4.81 -15.73
N ALA A 27 -14.85 4.45 -16.95
CA ALA A 27 -15.27 3.20 -17.59
C ALA A 27 -14.78 1.97 -16.82
N LYS A 28 -13.51 2.00 -16.34
CA LYS A 28 -12.95 0.91 -15.55
C LYS A 28 -13.65 0.81 -14.19
N THR A 29 -13.94 1.92 -13.54
CA THR A 29 -14.72 1.96 -12.30
C THR A 29 -16.11 1.32 -12.51
N LEU A 30 -16.85 1.72 -13.56
CA LEU A 30 -18.15 1.12 -13.88
C LEU A 30 -18.04 -0.38 -14.20
N ALA A 31 -16.99 -0.81 -14.87
CA ALA A 31 -16.76 -2.25 -15.09
C ALA A 31 -16.52 -3.00 -13.78
N ALA A 32 -15.77 -2.40 -12.87
CA ALA A 32 -15.45 -3.00 -11.55
C ALA A 32 -16.71 -3.16 -10.65
N THR A 33 -17.71 -2.30 -10.77
CA THR A 33 -18.97 -2.44 -10.01
C THR A 33 -19.71 -3.75 -10.33
N LYS A 34 -19.51 -4.30 -11.54
CA LYS A 34 -20.10 -5.59 -11.94
C LYS A 34 -19.52 -6.80 -11.19
N LEU A 35 -18.40 -6.61 -10.50
CA LEU A 35 -17.77 -7.63 -9.66
C LEU A 35 -18.47 -7.77 -8.30
N ILE A 36 -19.36 -6.85 -7.94
CA ILE A 36 -20.19 -6.93 -6.74
C ILE A 36 -21.29 -7.97 -6.98
N THR A 37 -21.03 -9.19 -6.57
CA THR A 37 -21.94 -10.33 -6.78
C THR A 37 -22.57 -10.85 -5.49
N ARG A 38 -22.02 -10.44 -4.34
CA ARG A 38 -22.47 -10.90 -3.00
C ARG A 38 -22.90 -9.75 -2.08
N GLY A 39 -22.54 -8.51 -2.43
CA GLY A 39 -22.77 -7.33 -1.59
C GLY A 39 -21.97 -7.32 -0.30
N LYS A 40 -20.95 -8.20 -0.16
CA LYS A 40 -20.11 -8.29 1.04
C LYS A 40 -18.93 -7.34 0.94
N ALA A 41 -18.78 -6.48 1.95
CA ALA A 41 -17.64 -5.57 2.08
C ALA A 41 -16.59 -6.15 3.05
N TYR A 42 -15.32 -5.89 2.75
CA TYR A 42 -14.16 -6.26 3.55
C TYR A 42 -13.32 -5.01 3.82
N GLY A 43 -13.02 -4.71 5.08
CA GLY A 43 -11.97 -3.75 5.44
C GLY A 43 -10.61 -4.39 5.24
N LEU A 44 -9.72 -3.70 4.56
CA LEU A 44 -8.38 -4.21 4.23
C LEU A 44 -7.28 -3.64 5.12
N GLY A 45 -7.63 -2.82 6.11
CA GLY A 45 -6.69 -2.30 7.11
C GLY A 45 -6.57 -3.24 8.31
N ILE A 46 -5.36 -3.45 8.82
CA ILE A 46 -5.15 -4.07 10.12
C ILE A 46 -5.39 -3.06 11.23
N GLU A 47 -5.71 -3.55 12.44
CA GLU A 47 -5.71 -2.70 13.64
C GLU A 47 -4.30 -2.22 13.94
N THR A 48 -4.14 -0.90 14.12
CA THR A 48 -2.84 -0.28 14.42
C THR A 48 -2.85 0.27 15.85
N ASN A 49 -1.84 -0.10 16.63
CA ASN A 49 -1.68 0.32 18.02
C ASN A 49 -0.18 0.42 18.39
N LYS A 50 0.12 0.74 19.66
CA LYS A 50 1.50 0.88 20.16
C LYS A 50 2.37 -0.38 20.02
N ASP A 51 1.76 -1.56 19.89
CA ASP A 51 2.43 -2.86 19.81
C ASP A 51 2.49 -3.39 18.36
N THR A 52 1.95 -2.62 17.39
CA THR A 52 2.02 -2.98 15.97
C THR A 52 3.48 -3.05 15.52
N PRO A 53 3.96 -4.21 15.05
CA PRO A 53 5.33 -4.33 14.58
C PRO A 53 5.51 -3.48 13.30
N ALA A 54 6.68 -2.84 13.20
CA ALA A 54 7.01 -1.98 12.07
C ALA A 54 8.51 -1.95 11.83
N PHE A 55 8.91 -1.52 10.63
CA PHE A 55 10.31 -1.29 10.28
C PHE A 55 10.91 -0.22 11.21
N PRO A 56 12.05 -0.52 11.90
CA PRO A 56 12.65 0.43 12.83
C PRO A 56 13.09 1.74 12.15
N PRO A 57 12.98 2.90 12.80
CA PRO A 57 12.57 3.13 14.19
C PRO A 57 11.09 3.49 14.35
N ARG A 58 10.21 3.08 13.43
CA ARG A 58 8.79 3.49 13.40
C ARG A 58 8.06 3.05 14.68
N THR A 59 7.28 3.96 15.25
CA THR A 59 6.43 3.73 16.42
C THR A 59 5.09 4.42 16.26
N PHE A 60 4.10 4.02 17.06
CA PHE A 60 2.77 4.58 17.10
C PHE A 60 2.31 4.76 18.55
N SER A 61 1.70 5.89 18.87
CA SER A 61 1.10 6.17 20.16
C SER A 61 -0.21 6.92 19.99
N LEU A 62 -1.22 6.53 20.75
CA LEU A 62 -2.49 7.21 20.86
C LEU A 62 -2.66 7.71 22.28
N LEU A 63 -2.98 8.98 22.43
CA LEU A 63 -3.22 9.64 23.72
C LEU A 63 -4.65 10.19 23.72
N ILE A 64 -5.41 9.86 24.76
CA ILE A 64 -6.75 10.44 24.97
C ILE A 64 -6.63 11.66 25.86
N LEU A 65 -7.09 12.78 25.37
CA LEU A 65 -7.20 14.02 26.12
C LEU A 65 -8.62 14.16 26.66
N GLN A 66 -8.72 14.53 27.93
CA GLN A 66 -9.99 14.72 28.61
C GLN A 66 -10.08 16.11 29.25
N PRO A 67 -10.07 17.22 28.46
CA PRO A 67 -9.98 18.59 29.05
C PRO A 67 -11.14 18.92 29.97
N GLY A 68 -12.34 18.43 29.64
CA GLY A 68 -13.53 18.61 30.47
C GLY A 68 -13.66 17.63 31.64
N GLN A 69 -12.92 16.53 31.65
CA GLN A 69 -12.98 15.47 32.68
C GLN A 69 -11.81 15.50 33.64
N ALA A 70 -10.61 15.90 33.19
CA ALA A 70 -9.39 15.92 33.99
C ALA A 70 -9.48 16.73 35.26
N ALA A 71 -10.34 17.73 35.32
CA ALA A 71 -10.64 18.54 36.50
C ALA A 71 -12.04 18.30 37.10
N GLY A 72 -12.77 17.27 36.63
CA GLY A 72 -14.15 17.00 37.03
C GLY A 72 -15.15 18.08 36.58
N THR A 73 -14.80 18.89 35.58
CA THR A 73 -15.62 20.00 35.07
C THR A 73 -16.30 19.61 33.77
N SER A 74 -17.55 20.00 33.64
CA SER A 74 -18.34 19.86 32.42
C SER A 74 -18.67 21.26 31.86
N LEU A 75 -18.94 21.34 30.54
CA LEU A 75 -19.19 22.59 29.85
C LEU A 75 -20.67 22.98 29.88
N GLY A 76 -20.95 24.22 30.22
CA GLY A 76 -22.25 24.88 30.09
C GLY A 76 -23.39 24.26 30.86
N LYS A 77 -24.61 24.70 30.54
CA LYS A 77 -25.87 24.27 31.22
C LYS A 77 -26.20 22.79 30.96
N THR A 78 -25.78 22.25 29.82
CA THR A 78 -25.99 20.86 29.40
C THR A 78 -24.97 19.90 30.02
N LYS A 79 -24.00 20.40 30.76
CA LYS A 79 -22.93 19.63 31.39
C LYS A 79 -22.20 18.71 30.38
N THR A 80 -21.88 19.25 29.20
CA THR A 80 -21.21 18.50 28.14
C THR A 80 -19.82 18.07 28.61
N THR A 81 -19.50 16.79 28.38
CA THR A 81 -18.16 16.21 28.52
C THR A 81 -17.71 15.68 27.17
N TYR A 82 -16.41 15.69 26.91
CA TYR A 82 -15.84 15.21 25.65
C TYR A 82 -14.45 14.66 25.83
N ASN A 83 -14.03 13.82 24.88
CA ASN A 83 -12.66 13.34 24.77
C ASN A 83 -12.15 13.71 23.37
N ASP A 84 -10.89 14.10 23.32
CA ASP A 84 -10.13 14.25 22.06
C ASP A 84 -8.93 13.32 22.10
N ASP A 85 -8.37 13.01 20.93
CA ASP A 85 -7.22 12.15 20.81
C ASP A 85 -6.10 12.79 19.98
N ILE A 86 -4.86 12.36 20.29
CA ILE A 86 -3.66 12.75 19.57
C ILE A 86 -2.94 11.47 19.13
N ILE A 87 -2.61 11.39 17.83
CA ILE A 87 -1.70 10.40 17.31
C ILE A 87 -0.30 10.99 17.24
N VAL A 88 0.67 10.29 17.84
CA VAL A 88 2.10 10.58 17.73
C VAL A 88 2.77 9.34 17.16
N GLY A 89 3.25 9.43 15.92
CA GLY A 89 3.83 8.27 15.25
C GLY A 89 4.17 8.49 13.78
N TRP A 90 4.64 7.44 13.16
CA TRP A 90 4.89 7.41 11.72
C TRP A 90 3.62 7.09 10.96
N VAL A 91 3.40 7.76 9.83
CA VAL A 91 2.27 7.46 8.92
C VAL A 91 2.52 6.22 8.05
N GLY A 92 3.75 5.72 8.02
CA GLY A 92 4.14 4.44 7.40
C GLY A 92 4.16 3.30 8.44
N ILE A 93 3.04 3.05 9.13
CA ILE A 93 2.89 1.98 10.11
C ILE A 93 1.50 1.33 9.97
N GLY A 94 1.41 0.04 10.25
CA GLY A 94 0.19 -0.73 10.01
C GLY A 94 -0.12 -0.81 8.51
N SER A 95 -1.40 -0.86 8.15
CA SER A 95 -1.78 -0.80 6.74
C SER A 95 -1.51 0.59 6.18
N GLN A 96 -0.69 0.66 5.14
CA GLN A 96 -0.20 1.92 4.61
C GLN A 96 -0.21 1.98 3.09
N LEU A 97 -0.24 3.21 2.58
CA LEU A 97 0.01 3.58 1.19
C LEU A 97 1.35 4.29 1.11
N ASP A 98 2.24 3.81 0.25
CA ASP A 98 3.49 4.49 -0.07
C ASP A 98 3.32 5.36 -1.30
N GLY A 99 3.58 6.66 -1.13
CA GLY A 99 3.55 7.65 -2.19
C GLY A 99 4.89 7.80 -2.89
N PHE A 100 4.90 8.57 -3.96
CA PHE A 100 6.07 8.73 -4.83
C PHE A 100 7.22 9.54 -4.21
N GLY A 101 7.00 10.14 -3.06
CA GLY A 101 8.06 10.76 -2.25
C GLY A 101 8.78 9.81 -1.31
N HIS A 102 8.36 8.51 -1.25
CA HIS A 102 8.91 7.56 -0.27
C HIS A 102 10.28 7.02 -0.66
N ILE A 103 10.41 6.41 -1.82
CA ILE A 103 11.66 5.83 -2.31
C ILE A 103 12.04 6.48 -3.64
N GLY A 104 13.32 6.79 -3.79
CA GLY A 104 13.92 7.31 -5.01
C GLY A 104 15.17 6.53 -5.41
N VAL A 105 15.85 6.97 -6.46
CA VAL A 105 17.14 6.48 -6.90
C VAL A 105 18.09 7.66 -7.01
N ASP A 106 19.18 7.66 -6.26
CA ASP A 106 20.18 8.75 -6.27
C ASP A 106 19.55 10.15 -6.13
N ASN A 107 18.64 10.31 -5.15
CA ASN A 107 17.85 11.53 -4.89
C ASN A 107 16.93 11.98 -6.04
N LEU A 108 16.67 11.11 -7.00
CA LEU A 108 15.69 11.31 -8.07
C LEU A 108 14.44 10.48 -7.78
N TYR A 109 13.29 11.09 -7.98
CA TYR A 109 11.98 10.55 -7.70
C TYR A 109 11.09 10.59 -8.94
N PHE A 110 9.88 10.05 -8.83
CA PHE A 110 8.92 9.98 -9.93
C PHE A 110 8.82 11.30 -10.71
N ASN A 111 8.70 11.18 -12.03
CA ASN A 111 8.50 12.28 -12.97
C ASN A 111 9.57 13.38 -12.85
N CYS A 112 10.84 12.98 -12.85
CA CYS A 112 12.01 13.88 -12.87
C CYS A 112 12.14 14.81 -11.64
N ASN A 113 11.45 14.54 -10.53
CA ASN A 113 11.57 15.35 -9.33
C ASN A 113 12.84 15.02 -8.58
N LYS A 114 13.55 16.04 -8.10
CA LYS A 114 14.75 15.91 -7.26
C LYS A 114 14.38 16.16 -5.81
N ALA A 115 14.90 15.36 -4.88
CA ALA A 115 14.65 15.53 -3.45
C ALA A 115 14.86 16.98 -2.97
N ALA A 116 15.94 17.61 -3.37
CA ALA A 116 16.29 18.99 -2.97
C ALA A 116 15.24 20.03 -3.40
N ASP A 117 14.42 19.75 -4.42
CA ASP A 117 13.45 20.70 -4.96
C ASP A 117 12.07 20.55 -4.34
N PHE A 118 11.76 19.41 -3.70
CA PHE A 118 10.39 19.16 -3.21
C PHE A 118 10.28 18.52 -1.82
N ALA A 119 11.31 17.85 -1.32
CA ALA A 119 11.27 17.18 0.00
C ALA A 119 11.81 18.11 1.08
N MET A 120 10.90 18.83 1.76
CA MET A 120 11.24 19.81 2.80
C MET A 120 10.89 19.27 4.20
N ALA A 121 11.50 19.84 5.23
CA ALA A 121 11.25 19.43 6.61
C ALA A 121 9.78 19.64 7.07
N ASP A 122 9.06 20.56 6.44
CA ASP A 122 7.66 20.86 6.68
C ASP A 122 6.70 20.12 5.73
N GLY A 123 7.19 19.11 5.00
CA GLY A 123 6.44 18.26 4.08
C GLY A 123 6.85 18.42 2.61
N LEU A 124 6.39 17.48 1.82
CA LEU A 124 6.62 17.47 0.38
C LEU A 124 5.89 18.64 -0.30
N LYS A 125 6.55 19.29 -1.26
CA LYS A 125 5.97 20.37 -2.08
C LYS A 125 5.39 19.86 -3.39
N LYS A 126 5.67 18.59 -3.72
CA LYS A 126 5.13 17.82 -4.84
C LYS A 126 5.05 16.35 -4.42
N LEU A 127 4.27 15.55 -5.12
CA LEU A 127 4.13 14.11 -4.91
C LEU A 127 3.56 13.73 -3.54
N GLY A 128 2.99 14.67 -2.80
CA GLY A 128 2.36 14.41 -1.50
C GLY A 128 1.05 13.62 -1.65
N ILE A 129 0.68 12.92 -0.59
CA ILE A 129 -0.51 12.05 -0.53
C ILE A 129 -1.80 12.81 -0.79
N GLU A 130 -1.86 14.11 -0.49
CA GLU A 130 -3.04 14.94 -0.78
C GLU A 130 -3.41 15.00 -2.27
N ASN A 131 -2.48 14.65 -3.16
CA ASN A 131 -2.71 14.60 -4.61
C ASN A 131 -3.33 13.26 -5.06
N VAL A 132 -3.31 12.22 -4.22
CA VAL A 132 -3.92 10.93 -4.53
C VAL A 132 -5.44 11.09 -4.61
N PRO A 133 -6.07 10.87 -5.78
CA PRO A 133 -7.50 11.01 -5.94
C PRO A 133 -8.26 9.88 -5.23
N PRO A 134 -9.58 10.00 -5.04
CA PRO A 134 -10.41 8.86 -4.70
C PRO A 134 -10.28 7.74 -5.73
N ILE A 135 -10.10 6.51 -5.28
CA ILE A 135 -9.83 5.36 -6.13
C ILE A 135 -11.02 4.40 -6.05
N ALA A 136 -11.54 4.00 -7.21
CA ALA A 136 -12.50 2.92 -7.35
C ALA A 136 -12.16 2.15 -8.63
N THR A 137 -11.68 0.91 -8.51
CA THR A 137 -11.21 0.11 -9.65
C THR A 137 -11.32 -1.38 -9.35
N ARG A 138 -11.02 -2.22 -10.34
CA ARG A 138 -10.90 -3.66 -10.13
C ARG A 138 -9.72 -3.98 -9.23
N GLY A 139 -9.96 -4.76 -8.18
CA GLY A 139 -8.95 -5.41 -7.37
C GLY A 139 -8.82 -6.89 -7.75
N VAL A 140 -7.60 -7.39 -7.70
CA VAL A 140 -7.23 -8.80 -7.91
C VAL A 140 -6.44 -9.27 -6.69
N LEU A 141 -6.90 -10.33 -6.03
CA LEU A 141 -6.20 -10.95 -4.90
C LEU A 141 -5.55 -12.26 -5.34
N LEU A 142 -4.25 -12.37 -5.18
CA LEU A 142 -3.46 -13.57 -5.46
C LEU A 142 -3.13 -14.30 -4.16
N ASP A 143 -3.70 -15.48 -3.98
CA ASP A 143 -3.49 -16.35 -2.81
C ASP A 143 -2.18 -17.15 -2.98
N MET A 144 -1.06 -16.54 -2.60
CA MET A 144 0.26 -17.16 -2.70
C MET A 144 0.44 -18.27 -1.67
N ALA A 145 -0.13 -18.12 -0.48
CA ALA A 145 -0.13 -19.17 0.54
C ALA A 145 -0.84 -20.43 0.05
N GLY A 146 -2.03 -20.27 -0.53
CA GLY A 146 -2.74 -21.37 -1.12
C GLY A 146 -2.07 -21.93 -2.38
N TYR A 147 -1.43 -21.12 -3.22
CA TYR A 147 -0.66 -21.58 -4.37
C TYR A 147 0.52 -22.47 -3.96
N LEU A 148 1.22 -22.08 -2.89
CA LEU A 148 2.36 -22.85 -2.34
C LEU A 148 1.94 -23.92 -1.34
N ASN A 149 0.64 -24.11 -1.11
CA ASN A 149 0.08 -25.08 -0.17
C ASN A 149 0.67 -24.95 1.24
N THR A 150 0.71 -23.73 1.76
CA THR A 150 1.20 -23.41 3.11
C THR A 150 0.27 -22.44 3.83
N ASP A 151 0.29 -22.42 5.15
CA ASP A 151 -0.50 -21.46 5.96
C ASP A 151 0.17 -20.08 6.04
N ILE A 152 1.51 -20.05 6.09
CA ILE A 152 2.32 -18.85 6.07
C ILE A 152 3.49 -19.10 5.11
N VAL A 153 3.63 -18.27 4.09
CA VAL A 153 4.73 -18.38 3.15
C VAL A 153 6.04 -18.07 3.87
N LYS A 154 7.10 -18.81 3.54
CA LYS A 154 8.41 -18.62 4.16
C LYS A 154 9.05 -17.30 3.71
N GLU A 155 9.72 -16.60 4.64
CA GLU A 155 10.56 -15.45 4.34
C GLU A 155 11.59 -15.76 3.23
N GLY A 156 11.88 -14.79 2.38
CA GLY A 156 12.79 -14.95 1.25
C GLY A 156 12.19 -15.71 0.04
N THR A 157 10.89 -16.03 0.08
CA THR A 157 10.17 -16.58 -1.08
C THR A 157 9.75 -15.46 -2.01
N ALA A 158 10.37 -15.36 -3.18
CA ALA A 158 10.05 -14.35 -4.19
C ALA A 158 8.86 -14.77 -5.05
N PHE A 159 8.00 -13.80 -5.38
CA PHE A 159 6.91 -13.96 -6.35
C PHE A 159 7.31 -13.25 -7.65
N ASN A 160 7.72 -14.03 -8.61
CA ASN A 160 8.04 -13.60 -9.95
C ASN A 160 6.91 -13.97 -10.91
N ARG A 161 7.05 -13.70 -12.19
CA ARG A 161 5.99 -13.96 -13.17
C ARG A 161 5.45 -15.39 -13.13
N PRO A 162 6.27 -16.46 -13.03
CA PRO A 162 5.75 -17.83 -12.97
C PRO A 162 4.83 -18.07 -11.76
N GLU A 163 5.18 -17.56 -10.57
CA GLU A 163 4.39 -17.71 -9.36
C GLU A 163 3.08 -16.92 -9.47
N ILE A 164 3.14 -15.68 -10.01
CA ILE A 164 1.96 -14.83 -10.27
C ILE A 164 1.00 -15.52 -11.23
N GLU A 165 1.48 -15.96 -12.39
CA GLU A 165 0.65 -16.66 -13.39
C GLU A 165 0.14 -18.01 -12.86
N GLY A 166 0.94 -18.71 -12.05
CA GLY A 166 0.54 -19.95 -11.38
C GLY A 166 -0.62 -19.76 -10.40
N ALA A 167 -0.55 -18.72 -9.56
CA ALA A 167 -1.62 -18.35 -8.64
C ALA A 167 -2.89 -17.93 -9.40
N MET A 168 -2.76 -17.09 -10.43
CA MET A 168 -3.88 -16.71 -11.30
C MET A 168 -4.58 -17.93 -11.90
N LYS A 169 -3.80 -18.86 -12.47
CA LYS A 169 -4.34 -20.10 -13.06
C LYS A 169 -5.10 -20.94 -12.03
N ARG A 170 -4.53 -21.10 -10.83
CA ARG A 170 -5.18 -21.85 -9.74
C ARG A 170 -6.51 -21.22 -9.32
N GLN A 171 -6.61 -19.89 -9.35
CA GLN A 171 -7.78 -19.13 -8.94
C GLN A 171 -8.78 -18.86 -10.08
N GLY A 172 -8.47 -19.23 -11.32
CA GLY A 172 -9.31 -18.98 -12.49
C GLY A 172 -9.31 -17.53 -12.95
N ILE A 173 -8.32 -16.71 -12.52
CA ILE A 173 -8.16 -15.32 -12.91
C ILE A 173 -7.56 -15.29 -14.33
N GLN A 174 -8.27 -14.66 -15.26
CA GLN A 174 -7.90 -14.70 -16.69
C GLN A 174 -6.78 -13.70 -17.04
N SER A 175 -6.79 -12.52 -16.42
CA SER A 175 -5.84 -11.45 -16.72
C SER A 175 -5.66 -10.51 -15.54
N ILE A 176 -4.49 -9.88 -15.47
CA ILE A 176 -4.26 -8.63 -14.76
C ILE A 176 -4.25 -7.52 -15.80
N GLU A 177 -5.00 -6.47 -15.57
CA GLU A 177 -5.28 -5.44 -16.54
C GLU A 177 -4.77 -4.06 -16.09
N LYS A 178 -4.60 -3.19 -17.05
CA LYS A 178 -4.26 -1.79 -16.83
C LYS A 178 -5.20 -1.11 -15.83
N GLY A 179 -4.63 -0.45 -14.82
CA GLY A 179 -5.36 0.23 -13.78
C GLY A 179 -5.95 -0.67 -12.69
N ASP A 180 -5.61 -1.98 -12.66
CA ASP A 180 -5.96 -2.86 -11.55
C ASP A 180 -5.17 -2.54 -10.29
N VAL A 181 -5.72 -2.92 -9.14
CA VAL A 181 -5.00 -3.08 -7.88
C VAL A 181 -4.73 -4.57 -7.66
N VAL A 182 -3.46 -4.97 -7.53
CA VAL A 182 -3.06 -6.35 -7.31
C VAL A 182 -2.62 -6.54 -5.87
N LEU A 183 -3.25 -7.46 -5.15
CA LEU A 183 -2.93 -7.78 -3.76
C LEU A 183 -2.40 -9.20 -3.65
N PHE A 184 -1.37 -9.41 -2.84
CA PHE A 184 -0.84 -10.73 -2.50
C PHE A 184 -1.24 -11.10 -1.08
N TYR A 185 -1.69 -12.35 -0.90
CA TYR A 185 -1.89 -12.95 0.40
C TYR A 185 -0.83 -14.02 0.65
N THR A 186 -0.09 -13.87 1.73
CA THR A 186 1.00 -14.77 2.13
C THR A 186 0.77 -15.43 3.48
N GLY A 187 -0.21 -14.94 4.24
CA GLY A 187 -0.46 -15.32 5.64
C GLY A 187 0.46 -14.61 6.64
N TRP A 188 1.29 -13.65 6.21
CA TRP A 188 2.32 -13.01 7.03
C TRP A 188 1.77 -12.22 8.20
N THR A 189 0.64 -11.54 8.02
CA THR A 189 -0.07 -10.81 9.09
C THR A 189 -0.48 -11.70 10.26
N LYS A 190 -0.57 -13.03 10.09
CA LYS A 190 -0.84 -13.98 11.18
C LYS A 190 0.23 -14.01 12.26
N LEU A 191 1.44 -13.49 11.97
CA LEU A 191 2.54 -13.38 12.92
C LEU A 191 2.39 -12.20 13.87
N ILE A 192 1.62 -11.18 13.51
CA ILE A 192 1.41 -9.97 14.32
C ILE A 192 0.84 -10.36 15.70
N GLY A 193 1.53 -9.91 16.76
CA GLY A 193 1.18 -10.22 18.13
C GLY A 193 1.50 -11.67 18.60
N LYS A 194 1.95 -12.53 17.68
CA LYS A 194 2.36 -13.91 18.00
C LYS A 194 3.87 -14.13 17.90
N ASP A 195 4.47 -13.63 16.83
CA ASP A 195 5.92 -13.70 16.61
C ASP A 195 6.39 -12.44 15.84
N ASN A 196 6.33 -11.30 16.53
CA ASN A 196 6.75 -10.01 15.96
C ASN A 196 8.25 -10.00 15.60
N LYS A 197 9.07 -10.87 16.22
CA LYS A 197 10.49 -10.99 15.89
C LYS A 197 10.65 -11.58 14.48
N ARG A 198 9.98 -12.67 14.19
CA ARG A 198 9.97 -13.28 12.85
C ARG A 198 9.34 -12.33 11.84
N TYR A 199 8.22 -11.70 12.18
CA TYR A 199 7.54 -10.73 11.33
C TYR A 199 8.49 -9.64 10.82
N ASN A 200 9.34 -9.08 11.70
CA ASN A 200 10.28 -8.00 11.37
C ASN A 200 11.62 -8.48 10.78
N SER A 201 11.92 -9.78 10.79
CA SER A 201 13.24 -10.30 10.36
C SER A 201 13.39 -10.48 8.85
N GLY A 202 12.29 -10.48 8.13
CA GLY A 202 12.20 -10.69 6.69
C GLY A 202 10.76 -10.95 6.31
N GLU A 203 10.49 -11.27 5.04
CA GLU A 203 9.16 -11.60 4.55
C GLU A 203 9.20 -12.29 3.18
N PRO A 204 8.16 -13.05 2.78
CA PRO A 204 7.93 -13.40 1.40
C PRO A 204 7.42 -12.16 0.66
N GLY A 205 7.60 -12.08 -0.65
CA GLY A 205 7.08 -10.91 -1.36
C GLY A 205 7.40 -10.89 -2.84
N LEU A 206 7.10 -9.76 -3.44
CA LEU A 206 7.31 -9.52 -4.85
C LEU A 206 8.81 -9.53 -5.19
N GLY A 207 9.20 -10.29 -6.20
CA GLY A 207 10.55 -10.30 -6.76
C GLY A 207 10.72 -9.22 -7.83
N VAL A 208 11.97 -8.96 -8.21
CA VAL A 208 12.34 -7.93 -9.20
C VAL A 208 11.69 -8.19 -10.56
N GLU A 209 11.69 -9.44 -11.03
CA GLU A 209 11.05 -9.80 -12.30
C GLU A 209 9.53 -9.69 -12.21
N GLY A 210 8.94 -10.09 -11.08
CA GLY A 210 7.52 -9.93 -10.80
C GLY A 210 7.07 -8.47 -10.81
N ALA A 211 7.86 -7.57 -10.22
CA ALA A 211 7.61 -6.13 -10.25
C ALA A 211 7.63 -5.57 -11.68
N LYS A 212 8.63 -5.95 -12.48
CA LYS A 212 8.74 -5.57 -13.89
C LYS A 212 7.56 -6.12 -14.72
N TYR A 213 7.15 -7.37 -14.44
CA TYR A 213 5.99 -7.98 -15.09
C TYR A 213 4.71 -7.20 -14.79
N LEU A 214 4.40 -6.92 -13.51
CA LEU A 214 3.20 -6.16 -13.14
C LEU A 214 3.25 -4.70 -13.63
N ALA A 215 4.42 -4.07 -13.61
CA ALA A 215 4.61 -2.74 -14.18
C ALA A 215 4.30 -2.73 -15.68
N SER A 216 4.70 -3.77 -16.43
CA SER A 216 4.36 -3.92 -17.85
C SER A 216 2.87 -4.08 -18.11
N ARG A 217 2.09 -4.52 -17.11
CA ARG A 217 0.61 -4.58 -17.15
C ARG A 217 -0.05 -3.25 -16.83
N GLU A 218 0.73 -2.21 -16.50
CA GLU A 218 0.27 -0.87 -16.17
C GLU A 218 -0.75 -0.82 -15.02
N VAL A 219 -0.57 -1.69 -14.00
CA VAL A 219 -1.42 -1.71 -12.81
C VAL A 219 -1.33 -0.39 -12.04
N ALA A 220 -2.38 -0.03 -11.31
CA ALA A 220 -2.42 1.23 -10.56
C ALA A 220 -1.69 1.14 -9.22
N MET A 221 -1.84 0.02 -8.53
CA MET A 221 -1.26 -0.25 -7.22
C MET A 221 -0.92 -1.72 -7.07
N ILE A 222 0.07 -2.01 -6.23
CA ILE A 222 0.41 -3.38 -5.83
C ILE A 222 0.53 -3.41 -4.32
N GLY A 223 0.01 -4.44 -3.67
CA GLY A 223 0.10 -4.59 -2.23
C GLY A 223 0.20 -6.03 -1.75
N ALA A 224 0.53 -6.20 -0.47
CA ALA A 224 0.61 -7.49 0.19
C ALA A 224 0.19 -7.40 1.66
N ASP A 225 0.00 -8.55 2.28
CA ASP A 225 -0.17 -8.69 3.74
C ASP A 225 1.18 -8.72 4.49
N THR A 226 2.25 -8.26 3.85
CA THR A 226 3.60 -8.08 4.39
C THR A 226 3.91 -6.61 4.67
N TRP A 227 5.01 -6.32 5.40
CA TRP A 227 5.34 -4.96 5.85
C TRP A 227 6.19 -4.15 4.86
N GLY A 228 6.67 -4.77 3.77
CA GLY A 228 7.49 -4.10 2.77
C GLY A 228 7.21 -4.57 1.34
N LEU A 229 6.14 -5.36 1.08
CA LEU A 229 5.74 -5.87 -0.23
C LEU A 229 6.80 -6.76 -0.89
N GLU A 230 8.06 -6.33 -0.97
CA GLU A 230 9.11 -7.07 -1.66
C GLU A 230 9.72 -8.17 -0.79
N VAL A 231 10.28 -9.18 -1.46
CA VAL A 231 10.88 -10.31 -0.78
C VAL A 231 12.11 -9.90 0.03
N ILE A 232 12.16 -10.31 1.31
CA ILE A 232 13.29 -10.09 2.22
C ILE A 232 13.64 -11.42 2.91
N PRO A 233 14.89 -11.91 2.86
CA PRO A 233 16.07 -11.33 2.16
C PRO A 233 15.87 -11.12 0.67
N PHE A 234 16.46 -10.05 0.13
CA PHE A 234 16.38 -9.73 -1.30
C PHE A 234 16.92 -10.88 -2.17
N GLU A 235 16.41 -10.97 -3.39
CA GLU A 235 16.88 -11.96 -4.36
C GLU A 235 18.40 -11.80 -4.65
N PRO A 236 19.09 -12.88 -4.99
CA PRO A 236 20.49 -12.79 -5.44
C PRO A 236 20.64 -11.76 -6.56
N ASN A 237 21.57 -10.82 -6.39
CA ASN A 237 21.84 -9.70 -7.29
C ASN A 237 20.79 -8.58 -7.35
N ALA A 238 19.74 -8.63 -6.56
CA ALA A 238 18.83 -7.51 -6.39
C ALA A 238 19.45 -6.42 -5.51
N GLY A 239 19.13 -5.17 -5.81
CA GLY A 239 19.48 -4.03 -4.96
C GLY A 239 18.59 -3.95 -3.72
N VAL A 240 19.02 -3.14 -2.75
CA VAL A 240 18.22 -2.84 -1.55
C VAL A 240 16.97 -2.07 -1.95
N PHE A 241 15.78 -2.61 -1.63
CA PHE A 241 14.48 -2.05 -2.02
C PHE A 241 14.36 -1.76 -3.53
N GLU A 242 14.90 -2.66 -4.38
CA GLU A 242 14.84 -2.49 -5.84
C GLU A 242 13.41 -2.60 -6.38
N VAL A 243 12.56 -3.41 -5.77
CA VAL A 243 11.14 -3.49 -6.16
C VAL A 243 10.43 -2.17 -5.92
N HIS A 244 10.65 -1.52 -4.77
CA HIS A 244 10.14 -0.16 -4.51
C HIS A 244 10.62 0.83 -5.56
N GLN A 245 11.90 0.77 -5.95
CA GLN A 245 12.45 1.64 -6.98
C GLN A 245 11.81 1.40 -8.35
N ILE A 246 11.55 0.14 -8.70
CA ILE A 246 10.84 -0.20 -9.93
C ILE A 246 9.43 0.35 -9.92
N LEU A 247 8.71 0.23 -8.81
CA LEU A 247 7.29 0.60 -8.73
C LEU A 247 7.11 2.11 -8.60
N LEU A 248 7.65 2.73 -7.55
CA LEU A 248 7.40 4.13 -7.21
C LEU A 248 8.05 5.11 -8.20
N PRO A 249 9.39 5.28 -8.23
CA PRO A 249 10.01 6.31 -9.05
C PRO A 249 10.08 5.97 -10.53
N LEU A 250 10.21 4.69 -10.92
CA LEU A 250 10.39 4.32 -12.32
C LEU A 250 9.07 4.14 -13.08
N ASN A 251 8.01 3.66 -12.42
CA ASN A 251 6.75 3.35 -13.10
C ASN A 251 5.53 4.10 -12.54
N GLY A 252 5.67 4.87 -11.45
CA GLY A 252 4.56 5.62 -10.85
C GLY A 252 3.43 4.70 -10.36
N ILE A 253 3.76 3.54 -9.80
CA ILE A 253 2.84 2.56 -9.23
C ILE A 253 2.93 2.65 -7.72
N TYR A 254 1.81 2.85 -7.03
CA TYR A 254 1.75 2.93 -5.57
C TYR A 254 1.89 1.56 -4.92
N ILE A 255 2.43 1.55 -3.70
CA ILE A 255 2.57 0.34 -2.89
C ILE A 255 1.58 0.38 -1.72
N LEU A 256 0.99 -0.79 -1.41
CA LEU A 256 0.12 -1.00 -0.26
C LEU A 256 0.73 -2.10 0.61
N GLU A 257 0.87 -1.84 1.90
CA GLU A 257 1.49 -2.79 2.83
C GLU A 257 0.53 -3.17 3.96
N ASN A 258 0.74 -4.35 4.54
CA ASN A 258 -0.05 -4.87 5.67
C ASN A 258 -1.55 -4.99 5.37
N MET A 259 -1.91 -5.46 4.17
CA MET A 259 -3.30 -5.60 3.77
C MET A 259 -3.98 -6.80 4.44
N ALA A 260 -5.08 -6.57 5.15
CA ALA A 260 -5.88 -7.59 5.84
C ALA A 260 -6.76 -8.36 4.84
N THR A 261 -6.18 -9.32 4.10
CA THR A 261 -6.87 -10.04 3.01
C THR A 261 -7.34 -11.45 3.36
N GLU A 262 -7.06 -11.96 4.57
CA GLU A 262 -7.38 -13.34 4.96
C GLU A 262 -8.88 -13.69 4.83
N ALA A 263 -9.78 -12.76 5.20
CA ALA A 263 -11.23 -12.99 5.09
C ALA A 263 -11.67 -13.15 3.63
N MET A 264 -11.02 -12.42 2.71
CA MET A 264 -11.29 -12.54 1.28
C MET A 264 -10.82 -13.87 0.71
N VAL A 265 -9.66 -14.39 1.19
CA VAL A 265 -9.16 -15.72 0.82
C VAL A 265 -10.15 -16.81 1.26
N LYS A 266 -10.64 -16.76 2.49
CA LYS A 266 -11.66 -17.69 3.00
C LYS A 266 -12.94 -17.70 2.16
N ASP A 267 -13.33 -16.55 1.65
CA ASP A 267 -14.51 -16.40 0.81
C ASP A 267 -14.24 -16.55 -0.70
N GLN A 268 -12.99 -16.80 -1.09
CA GLN A 268 -12.56 -16.88 -2.50
C GLN A 268 -12.95 -15.62 -3.29
N ALA A 269 -12.81 -14.45 -2.70
CA ALA A 269 -13.13 -13.17 -3.32
C ALA A 269 -11.91 -12.65 -4.11
N TRP A 270 -11.58 -13.34 -5.21
CA TRP A 270 -10.37 -13.11 -5.99
C TRP A 270 -10.38 -11.84 -6.82
N GLU A 271 -11.56 -11.45 -7.32
CA GLU A 271 -11.79 -10.23 -8.10
C GLU A 271 -12.94 -9.47 -7.46
N PHE A 272 -12.75 -8.17 -7.27
CA PHE A 272 -13.66 -7.33 -6.47
C PHE A 272 -13.58 -5.87 -6.90
N LEU A 273 -14.54 -5.06 -6.47
CA LEU A 273 -14.41 -3.61 -6.49
C LEU A 273 -13.49 -3.20 -5.33
N PHE A 274 -12.35 -2.61 -5.65
CA PHE A 274 -11.45 -1.96 -4.71
C PHE A 274 -11.77 -0.47 -4.58
N THR A 275 -11.85 0.05 -3.35
CA THR A 275 -12.02 1.47 -3.09
C THR A 275 -11.05 1.97 -2.03
N LEU A 276 -10.50 3.18 -2.23
CA LEU A 276 -9.61 3.85 -1.30
C LEU A 276 -9.74 5.37 -1.45
N GLY A 277 -9.91 6.07 -0.33
CA GLY A 277 -9.76 7.52 -0.22
C GLY A 277 -8.79 7.82 0.92
N PRO A 278 -7.50 8.04 0.66
CA PRO A 278 -6.53 8.32 1.72
C PRO A 278 -6.81 9.67 2.38
N ALA A 279 -6.44 9.80 3.66
CA ALA A 279 -6.49 11.09 4.36
C ALA A 279 -5.60 12.10 3.64
N ARG A 280 -6.13 13.30 3.37
CA ARG A 280 -5.45 14.34 2.59
C ARG A 280 -4.53 15.18 3.46
N ILE A 281 -3.48 14.57 4.02
CA ILE A 281 -2.47 15.27 4.81
C ILE A 281 -1.49 15.89 3.83
N THR A 282 -1.47 17.23 3.75
CA THR A 282 -0.62 17.99 2.83
C THR A 282 0.84 17.70 3.06
N GLY A 283 1.55 17.33 2.00
CA GLY A 283 2.98 17.05 2.03
C GLY A 283 3.37 15.73 2.70
N ALA A 284 2.40 14.86 3.02
CA ALA A 284 2.70 13.55 3.56
C ALA A 284 3.32 12.64 2.48
N VAL A 285 4.30 11.83 2.91
CA VAL A 285 5.00 10.85 2.07
C VAL A 285 4.21 9.55 1.93
N GLN A 286 3.56 9.15 3.00
CA GLN A 286 2.80 7.91 3.18
C GLN A 286 1.47 8.22 3.86
N ALA A 287 0.57 7.24 3.93
CA ALA A 287 -0.67 7.36 4.69
C ALA A 287 -1.04 6.04 5.35
N ILE A 288 -1.53 6.08 6.59
CA ILE A 288 -2.27 4.97 7.20
C ILE A 288 -3.60 4.87 6.46
N ILE A 289 -3.95 3.66 6.03
CA ILE A 289 -5.15 3.44 5.19
C ILE A 289 -5.98 2.26 5.70
N ASN A 290 -7.25 2.29 5.35
CA ASN A 290 -8.17 1.15 5.45
C ASN A 290 -8.99 1.05 4.16
N PRO A 291 -8.43 0.50 3.08
CA PRO A 291 -9.16 0.31 1.83
C PRO A 291 -10.32 -0.66 2.03
N ILE A 292 -11.29 -0.61 1.13
CA ILE A 292 -12.45 -1.49 1.15
C ILE A 292 -12.50 -2.31 -0.14
N ALA A 293 -12.67 -3.62 0.00
CA ALA A 293 -13.03 -4.51 -1.10
C ALA A 293 -14.51 -4.85 -1.00
N ILE A 294 -15.23 -4.87 -2.14
CA ILE A 294 -16.64 -5.24 -2.21
C ILE A 294 -16.83 -6.34 -3.26
N LYS A 295 -17.39 -7.50 -2.81
CA LYS A 295 -17.63 -8.67 -3.66
C LYS A 295 -19.12 -8.95 -3.88
#